data_21f46ed19894ff895d288f2501956981
#
_entry.id   21f46ed19894ff895d288f2501956981
#
_cell.length_a   1.000
_cell.length_b   1.000
_cell.length_c   1.000
_cell.angle_alpha   90.00
_cell.angle_beta   90.00
_cell.angle_gamma   90.00
#
_symmetry.space_group_name_H-M   'P 1'
#
loop_
_entity.id
_entity.type
_entity.pdbx_description
1 polymer ?
#
loop_
_entity_poly.entity_id
_entity_poly.type
_entity_poly.pdbx_seq_one_letter_code
_entity_poly.pdbx_strand_id
1 'polypeptide(L)'
;LDAAELMNVGVNYLREHVADDVRMHYTYINTDGPANVVPPYAATNYFVRSGKWERTLDASERVDNCARGAALMTGTRVEIERVTCNKEMKPNRALAEVFYEEMQKAPVPEYTEEEIKFAEKIAENAGLGGKAPEELFTGLEPLESEPVPLAIGTDVSDVSHTVPAVMLSAACMCKGTPLHHWAATAQAGMGIG
;
A
#
# COMPACT_ATOMS: atom_id res chain seq x y z
N LEU A 1 -14.59 -0.91 24.11
CA LEU A 1 -14.94 -1.22 22.71
C LEU A 1 -15.79 -0.12 22.09
N ASP A 2 -16.84 0.35 22.76
CA ASP A 2 -17.81 1.33 22.25
C ASP A 2 -17.15 2.63 21.77
N ALA A 3 -16.14 3.13 22.48
CA ALA A 3 -15.34 4.26 22.04
C ALA A 3 -14.64 3.99 20.69
N ALA A 4 -14.08 2.81 20.51
CA ALA A 4 -13.43 2.43 19.26
C ALA A 4 -14.45 2.33 18.09
N GLU A 5 -15.64 1.83 18.35
CA GLU A 5 -16.71 1.78 17.34
C GLU A 5 -17.22 3.17 16.98
N LEU A 6 -17.47 4.03 17.98
CA LEU A 6 -17.86 5.42 17.73
C LEU A 6 -16.79 6.21 16.97
N MET A 7 -15.50 5.97 17.27
CA MET A 7 -14.39 6.52 16.50
C MET A 7 -14.48 6.08 15.03
N ASN A 8 -14.68 4.77 14.79
CA ASN A 8 -14.76 4.23 13.43
C ASN A 8 -15.96 4.80 12.66
N VAL A 9 -17.11 4.99 13.31
CA VAL A 9 -18.26 5.67 12.72
C VAL A 9 -17.90 7.12 12.35
N GLY A 10 -17.28 7.86 13.28
CA GLY A 10 -16.84 9.24 13.03
C GLY A 10 -15.87 9.34 11.85
N VAL A 11 -14.88 8.44 11.78
CA VAL A 11 -13.92 8.39 10.67
C VAL A 11 -14.62 8.02 9.35
N ASN A 12 -15.63 7.15 9.36
CA ASN A 12 -16.36 6.82 8.15
C ASN A 12 -17.14 8.04 7.61
N TYR A 13 -17.73 8.87 8.46
CA TYR A 13 -18.33 10.13 8.02
C TYR A 13 -17.29 11.18 7.62
N LEU A 14 -16.12 11.18 8.24
CA LEU A 14 -15.02 12.07 7.87
C LEU A 14 -14.58 11.88 6.40
N ARG A 15 -14.79 10.70 5.81
CA ARG A 15 -14.44 10.40 4.40
C ARG A 15 -15.10 11.36 3.41
N GLU A 16 -16.27 11.89 3.74
CA GLU A 16 -16.99 12.86 2.88
C GLU A 16 -16.38 14.27 2.95
N HIS A 17 -15.46 14.52 3.88
CA HIS A 17 -14.96 15.85 4.21
C HIS A 17 -13.44 15.98 4.08
N VAL A 18 -12.80 15.05 3.39
CA VAL A 18 -11.37 15.06 3.07
C VAL A 18 -11.17 15.10 1.57
N ALA A 19 -9.95 15.37 1.12
CA ALA A 19 -9.64 15.35 -0.31
C ALA A 19 -9.81 13.94 -0.91
N ASP A 20 -10.16 13.87 -2.20
CA ASP A 20 -10.51 12.63 -2.91
C ASP A 20 -9.41 11.58 -2.91
N ASP A 21 -8.15 11.99 -2.82
CA ASP A 21 -6.99 11.10 -2.78
C ASP A 21 -6.67 10.58 -1.36
N VAL A 22 -7.34 11.08 -0.32
CA VAL A 22 -7.16 10.57 1.04
C VAL A 22 -7.78 9.19 1.19
N ARG A 23 -7.01 8.26 1.74
CA ARG A 23 -7.47 6.92 2.10
C ARG A 23 -7.25 6.68 3.58
N MET A 24 -8.29 6.20 4.24
CA MET A 24 -8.28 5.86 5.67
C MET A 24 -8.72 4.41 5.83
N HIS A 25 -7.87 3.58 6.39
CA HIS A 25 -8.14 2.18 6.66
C HIS A 25 -7.92 1.91 8.14
N TYR A 26 -8.68 0.99 8.70
CA TYR A 26 -8.49 0.59 10.09
C TYR A 26 -8.72 -0.90 10.30
N THR A 27 -8.15 -1.39 11.38
CA THR A 27 -8.42 -2.72 11.93
C THR A 27 -8.38 -2.65 13.44
N TYR A 28 -9.12 -3.55 14.09
CA TYR A 28 -8.97 -3.77 15.52
C TYR A 28 -7.72 -4.60 15.77
N ILE A 29 -6.93 -4.19 16.77
CA ILE A 29 -5.77 -4.96 17.23
C ILE A 29 -5.99 -5.55 18.62
N ASN A 30 -6.97 -5.04 19.35
CA ASN A 30 -7.43 -5.62 20.59
C ASN A 30 -8.90 -5.27 20.83
N THR A 31 -9.73 -6.30 21.02
CA THR A 31 -11.13 -6.21 21.40
C THR A 31 -11.55 -7.40 22.29
N ASP A 32 -10.57 -8.09 22.88
CA ASP A 32 -10.77 -9.39 23.54
C ASP A 32 -11.72 -9.32 24.72
N GLY A 33 -12.59 -10.32 24.77
CA GLY A 33 -13.54 -10.54 25.83
C GLY A 33 -14.75 -11.37 25.38
N PRO A 34 -15.45 -12.04 26.27
CA PRO A 34 -16.74 -12.66 25.95
C PRO A 34 -17.78 -11.59 25.65
N ALA A 35 -18.72 -11.91 24.77
CA ALA A 35 -19.72 -10.96 24.23
C ALA A 35 -20.57 -10.24 25.29
N ASN A 36 -20.69 -10.79 26.49
CA ASN A 36 -21.46 -10.25 27.60
C ASN A 36 -20.61 -9.45 28.62
N VAL A 37 -19.34 -9.19 28.29
CA VAL A 37 -18.42 -8.41 29.15
C VAL A 37 -17.88 -7.24 28.37
N VAL A 38 -18.03 -6.04 28.90
CA VAL A 38 -17.46 -4.81 28.30
C VAL A 38 -15.93 -4.86 28.47
N PRO A 39 -15.16 -4.86 27.37
CA PRO A 39 -13.70 -4.85 27.46
C PRO A 39 -13.19 -3.58 28.15
N PRO A 40 -12.29 -3.68 29.14
CA PRO A 40 -11.69 -2.51 29.78
C PRO A 40 -10.70 -1.78 28.89
N TYR A 41 -10.23 -2.44 27.84
CA TYR A 41 -9.30 -1.94 26.84
C TYR A 41 -9.72 -2.38 25.44
N ALA A 42 -9.61 -1.46 24.48
CA ALA A 42 -9.73 -1.77 23.05
C ALA A 42 -8.72 -0.92 22.28
N ALA A 43 -8.17 -1.48 21.22
CA ALA A 43 -7.22 -0.77 20.38
C ALA A 43 -7.51 -0.96 18.90
N THR A 44 -7.35 0.11 18.12
CA THR A 44 -7.47 0.13 16.66
C THR A 44 -6.20 0.67 16.05
N ASN A 45 -5.81 0.11 14.90
CA ASN A 45 -4.74 0.62 14.08
C ASN A 45 -5.33 1.31 12.85
N TYR A 46 -4.82 2.49 12.54
CA TYR A 46 -5.23 3.30 11.40
C TYR A 46 -4.10 3.54 10.41
N PHE A 47 -4.39 3.39 9.12
CA PHE A 47 -3.56 3.89 8.04
C PHE A 47 -4.27 5.07 7.39
N VAL A 48 -3.62 6.24 7.40
CA VAL A 48 -4.08 7.45 6.70
C VAL A 48 -3.07 7.78 5.61
N ARG A 49 -3.52 7.88 4.37
CA ARG A 49 -2.67 8.07 3.19
C ARG A 49 -3.24 9.13 2.26
N SER A 50 -2.35 9.87 1.61
CA SER A 50 -2.66 10.76 0.50
C SER A 50 -1.42 10.93 -0.38
N GLY A 51 -1.59 11.38 -1.62
CA GLY A 51 -0.48 11.78 -2.50
C GLY A 51 0.22 13.07 -2.08
N LYS A 52 -0.19 13.72 -0.97
CA LYS A 52 0.38 14.94 -0.42
C LYS A 52 0.52 14.87 1.08
N TRP A 53 1.71 15.18 1.57
CA TRP A 53 2.02 15.16 3.00
C TRP A 53 1.08 16.02 3.84
N GLU A 54 0.80 17.25 3.41
CA GLU A 54 -0.07 18.17 4.14
C GLU A 54 -1.49 17.62 4.30
N ARG A 55 -2.01 16.93 3.28
CA ARG A 55 -3.33 16.28 3.33
C ARG A 55 -3.34 15.08 4.27
N THR A 56 -2.23 14.33 4.30
CA THR A 56 -2.06 13.21 5.23
C THR A 56 -2.05 13.70 6.67
N LEU A 57 -1.34 14.81 6.96
CA LEU A 57 -1.32 15.41 8.29
C LEU A 57 -2.69 15.92 8.73
N ASP A 58 -3.38 16.71 7.88
CA ASP A 58 -4.73 17.21 8.16
C ASP A 58 -5.70 16.06 8.45
N ALA A 59 -5.76 15.07 7.56
CA ALA A 59 -6.64 13.93 7.74
C ALA A 59 -6.30 13.13 9.00
N SER A 60 -5.02 12.95 9.31
CA SER A 60 -4.58 12.25 10.53
C SER A 60 -5.00 12.97 11.80
N GLU A 61 -4.87 14.30 11.85
CA GLU A 61 -5.32 15.09 13.00
C GLU A 61 -6.84 14.99 13.18
N ARG A 62 -7.59 14.99 12.10
CA ARG A 62 -9.05 14.83 12.13
C ARG A 62 -9.47 13.43 12.57
N VAL A 63 -8.73 12.39 12.22
CA VAL A 63 -8.90 11.02 12.76
C VAL A 63 -8.64 11.00 14.27
N ASP A 64 -7.59 11.68 14.74
CA ASP A 64 -7.31 11.83 16.17
C ASP A 64 -8.44 12.55 16.91
N ASN A 65 -9.04 13.55 16.29
CA ASN A 65 -10.19 14.25 16.86
C ASN A 65 -11.42 13.36 16.96
N CYS A 66 -11.63 12.43 16.01
CA CYS A 66 -12.66 11.39 16.15
C CYS A 66 -12.40 10.49 17.37
N ALA A 67 -11.14 10.10 17.61
CA ALA A 67 -10.76 9.31 18.78
C ALA A 67 -11.04 10.06 20.09
N ARG A 68 -10.63 11.34 20.17
CA ARG A 68 -10.86 12.19 21.35
C ARG A 68 -12.36 12.41 21.61
N GLY A 69 -13.14 12.66 20.54
CA GLY A 69 -14.58 12.79 20.62
C GLY A 69 -15.28 11.53 21.10
N ALA A 70 -14.89 10.37 20.57
CA ALA A 70 -15.42 9.08 20.98
C ALA A 70 -15.11 8.76 22.45
N ALA A 71 -13.88 9.05 22.91
CA ALA A 71 -13.50 8.89 24.31
C ALA A 71 -14.32 9.79 25.23
N LEU A 72 -14.55 11.05 24.83
CA LEU A 72 -15.39 11.99 25.57
C LEU A 72 -16.85 11.50 25.67
N MET A 73 -17.43 11.02 24.57
CA MET A 73 -18.80 10.51 24.54
C MET A 73 -19.01 9.29 25.45
N THR A 74 -17.99 8.47 25.62
CA THR A 74 -18.08 7.22 26.39
C THR A 74 -17.50 7.31 27.80
N GLY A 75 -16.96 8.49 28.18
CA GLY A 75 -16.30 8.68 29.47
C GLY A 75 -15.02 7.83 29.63
N THR A 76 -14.35 7.51 28.53
CA THR A 76 -13.12 6.72 28.53
C THR A 76 -11.88 7.61 28.29
N ARG A 77 -10.69 7.03 28.47
CA ARG A 77 -9.41 7.66 28.10
C ARG A 77 -8.93 7.11 26.77
N VAL A 78 -8.40 7.96 25.90
CA VAL A 78 -7.72 7.59 24.68
C VAL A 78 -6.23 7.91 24.77
N GLU A 79 -5.42 6.98 24.28
CA GLU A 79 -4.00 7.16 24.01
C GLU A 79 -3.77 6.99 22.53
N ILE A 80 -3.01 7.91 21.91
CA ILE A 80 -2.75 7.94 20.47
C ILE A 80 -1.25 7.81 20.28
N GLU A 81 -0.84 6.78 19.59
CA GLU A 81 0.55 6.51 19.23
C GLU A 81 0.75 6.68 17.72
N ARG A 82 1.78 7.41 17.32
CA ARG A 82 2.25 7.51 15.94
C ARG A 82 3.32 6.45 15.70
N VAL A 83 2.95 5.35 15.05
CA VAL A 83 3.86 4.23 14.79
C VAL A 83 4.86 4.61 13.69
N THR A 84 4.38 5.21 12.61
CA THR A 84 5.20 5.68 11.49
C THR A 84 4.49 6.77 10.71
N CYS A 85 5.26 7.57 10.00
CA CYS A 85 4.73 8.49 8.99
C CYS A 85 5.83 8.76 7.94
N ASN A 86 5.43 8.78 6.68
CA ASN A 86 6.33 8.98 5.53
C ASN A 86 5.72 10.05 4.62
N LYS A 87 6.57 10.90 4.06
CA LYS A 87 6.19 11.87 3.03
C LYS A 87 5.94 11.16 1.69
N GLU A 88 5.35 11.85 0.73
CA GLU A 88 5.30 11.37 -0.64
C GLU A 88 6.70 11.29 -1.27
N MET A 89 6.89 10.37 -2.21
CA MET A 89 8.13 10.27 -2.98
C MET A 89 8.37 11.56 -3.78
N LYS A 90 9.58 12.12 -3.69
CA LYS A 90 10.01 13.24 -4.50
C LYS A 90 10.71 12.71 -5.77
N PRO A 91 10.06 12.80 -6.95
CA PRO A 91 10.63 12.27 -8.18
C PRO A 91 11.94 12.95 -8.55
N ASN A 92 12.91 12.17 -9.05
CA ASN A 92 14.15 12.68 -9.64
C ASN A 92 14.23 12.28 -11.11
N ARG A 93 13.81 13.17 -12.00
CA ARG A 93 13.74 12.93 -13.43
C ARG A 93 15.10 12.58 -14.04
N ALA A 94 16.14 13.35 -13.73
CA ALA A 94 17.47 13.13 -14.28
C ALA A 94 18.03 11.74 -13.93
N LEU A 95 17.82 11.30 -12.66
CA LEU A 95 18.24 9.97 -12.24
C LEU A 95 17.39 8.88 -12.92
N ALA A 96 16.09 9.10 -13.08
CA ALA A 96 15.21 8.16 -13.78
C ALA A 96 15.61 7.97 -15.23
N GLU A 97 16.00 9.04 -15.93
CA GLU A 97 16.49 8.98 -17.32
C GLU A 97 17.78 8.16 -17.44
N VAL A 98 18.74 8.37 -16.55
CA VAL A 98 20.00 7.59 -16.52
C VAL A 98 19.69 6.11 -16.27
N PHE A 99 18.84 5.79 -15.29
CA PHE A 99 18.43 4.40 -15.04
C PHE A 99 17.73 3.79 -16.25
N TYR A 100 16.84 4.53 -16.90
CA TYR A 100 16.12 4.05 -18.07
C TYR A 100 17.07 3.74 -19.23
N GLU A 101 18.05 4.61 -19.50
CA GLU A 101 19.09 4.37 -20.51
C GLU A 101 19.91 3.11 -20.23
N GLU A 102 20.26 2.86 -18.97
CA GLU A 102 21.00 1.65 -18.57
C GLU A 102 20.12 0.39 -18.65
N MET A 103 18.86 0.49 -18.27
CA MET A 103 17.91 -0.62 -18.39
C MET A 103 17.68 -1.03 -19.85
N GLN A 104 17.72 -0.11 -20.81
CA GLN A 104 17.64 -0.42 -22.25
C GLN A 104 18.82 -1.28 -22.74
N LYS A 105 19.96 -1.23 -22.05
CA LYS A 105 21.17 -2.01 -22.37
C LYS A 105 21.19 -3.36 -21.64
N ALA A 106 20.38 -3.53 -20.61
CA ALA A 106 20.33 -4.75 -19.83
C ALA A 106 19.72 -5.90 -20.66
N PRO A 107 20.22 -7.11 -20.51
CA PRO A 107 19.63 -8.27 -21.18
C PRO A 107 18.21 -8.52 -20.64
N VAL A 108 17.28 -8.84 -21.52
CA VAL A 108 15.92 -9.24 -21.14
C VAL A 108 15.94 -10.69 -20.68
N PRO A 109 15.38 -11.04 -19.53
CA PRO A 109 15.26 -12.43 -19.10
C PRO A 109 14.44 -13.27 -20.09
N GLU A 110 14.89 -14.48 -20.36
CA GLU A 110 14.12 -15.47 -21.11
C GLU A 110 13.55 -16.49 -20.13
N TYR A 111 12.25 -16.72 -20.21
CA TYR A 111 11.60 -17.74 -19.39
C TYR A 111 11.67 -19.11 -20.03
N THR A 112 11.94 -20.12 -19.22
CA THR A 112 11.93 -21.52 -19.64
C THR A 112 10.50 -22.02 -19.82
N GLU A 113 10.34 -23.13 -20.55
CA GLU A 113 9.04 -23.79 -20.68
C GLU A 113 8.45 -24.23 -19.33
N GLU A 114 9.31 -24.59 -18.37
CA GLU A 114 8.87 -25.00 -17.03
C GLU A 114 8.32 -23.81 -16.25
N GLU A 115 8.94 -22.65 -16.34
CA GLU A 115 8.49 -21.40 -15.72
C GLU A 115 7.17 -20.94 -16.34
N ILE A 116 7.04 -21.03 -17.66
CA ILE A 116 5.79 -20.69 -18.36
C ILE A 116 4.65 -21.62 -17.89
N LYS A 117 4.88 -22.94 -17.86
CA LYS A 117 3.88 -23.91 -17.37
C LYS A 117 3.54 -23.71 -15.89
N PHE A 118 4.51 -23.31 -15.09
CA PHE A 118 4.27 -22.97 -13.69
C PHE A 118 3.38 -21.73 -13.55
N ALA A 119 3.68 -20.67 -14.32
CA ALA A 119 2.89 -19.45 -14.34
C ALA A 119 1.44 -19.71 -14.78
N GLU A 120 1.22 -20.54 -15.81
CA GLU A 120 -0.11 -20.98 -16.28
C GLU A 120 -0.92 -21.65 -15.16
N LYS A 121 -0.31 -22.61 -14.45
CA LYS A 121 -0.96 -23.31 -13.33
C LYS A 121 -1.31 -22.37 -12.19
N ILE A 122 -0.42 -21.42 -11.87
CA ILE A 122 -0.70 -20.43 -10.84
C ILE A 122 -1.86 -19.53 -11.24
N ALA A 123 -1.86 -19.02 -12.48
CA ALA A 123 -2.93 -18.17 -13.00
C ALA A 123 -4.29 -18.89 -13.00
N GLU A 124 -4.31 -20.17 -13.44
CA GLU A 124 -5.51 -21.01 -13.42
C GLU A 124 -6.05 -21.21 -11.99
N ASN A 125 -5.18 -21.68 -11.08
CA ASN A 125 -5.58 -21.97 -9.69
C ASN A 125 -5.95 -20.70 -8.89
N ALA A 126 -5.38 -19.56 -9.24
CA ALA A 126 -5.71 -18.28 -8.61
C ALA A 126 -6.96 -17.61 -9.20
N GLY A 127 -7.56 -18.20 -10.25
CA GLY A 127 -8.73 -17.65 -10.93
C GLY A 127 -8.45 -16.31 -11.64
N LEU A 128 -7.19 -16.07 -12.04
CA LEU A 128 -6.77 -14.80 -12.65
C LEU A 128 -7.18 -14.70 -14.14
N GLY A 129 -7.66 -15.80 -14.74
CA GLY A 129 -8.26 -15.83 -16.08
C GLY A 129 -7.29 -15.60 -17.23
N GLY A 130 -5.99 -15.55 -16.97
CA GLY A 130 -4.99 -15.13 -17.91
C GLY A 130 -4.32 -16.27 -18.71
N LYS A 131 -3.66 -15.88 -19.83
CA LYS A 131 -2.77 -16.72 -20.59
C LYS A 131 -1.32 -16.38 -20.24
N ALA A 132 -0.69 -17.19 -19.40
CA ALA A 132 0.62 -16.91 -18.82
C ALA A 132 1.71 -16.50 -19.83
N PRO A 133 1.85 -17.06 -21.05
CA PRO A 133 2.89 -16.65 -21.99
C PRO A 133 2.75 -15.21 -22.49
N GLU A 134 1.52 -14.70 -22.59
CA GLU A 134 1.24 -13.33 -23.03
C GLU A 134 1.34 -12.33 -21.88
N GLU A 135 1.44 -12.81 -20.64
CA GLU A 135 1.38 -12.02 -19.41
C GLU A 135 2.70 -11.97 -18.63
N LEU A 136 3.66 -12.81 -18.98
CA LEU A 136 5.04 -12.68 -18.52
C LEU A 136 5.71 -11.57 -19.33
N PHE A 137 5.78 -10.39 -18.73
CA PHE A 137 6.35 -9.21 -19.38
C PHE A 137 7.87 -9.33 -19.45
N THR A 138 8.41 -9.30 -20.67
CA THR A 138 9.86 -9.40 -20.96
C THR A 138 10.43 -8.12 -21.56
N GLY A 139 9.68 -7.03 -21.58
CA GLY A 139 10.11 -5.77 -22.16
C GLY A 139 10.45 -4.71 -21.10
N LEU A 140 10.72 -3.51 -21.58
CA LEU A 140 10.87 -2.31 -20.76
C LEU A 140 9.71 -1.38 -21.07
N GLU A 141 8.95 -1.02 -20.05
CA GLU A 141 7.89 -0.01 -20.18
C GLU A 141 8.51 1.36 -20.49
N PRO A 142 7.88 2.19 -21.32
CA PRO A 142 8.37 3.53 -21.59
C PRO A 142 8.48 4.36 -20.31
N LEU A 143 9.53 5.21 -20.24
CA LEU A 143 9.63 6.17 -19.14
C LEU A 143 8.54 7.22 -19.29
N GLU A 144 7.64 7.30 -18.33
CA GLU A 144 6.55 8.27 -18.32
C GLU A 144 7.08 9.71 -18.36
N SER A 145 6.40 10.58 -19.10
CA SER A 145 6.77 12.00 -19.20
C SER A 145 6.58 12.74 -17.88
N GLU A 146 5.55 12.38 -17.14
CA GLU A 146 5.22 12.94 -15.82
C GLU A 146 5.21 11.83 -14.76
N PRO A 147 5.51 12.18 -13.50
CA PRO A 147 5.42 11.21 -12.42
C PRO A 147 4.01 10.65 -12.25
N VAL A 148 3.87 9.34 -12.25
CA VAL A 148 2.60 8.66 -11.99
C VAL A 148 2.43 8.50 -10.48
N PRO A 149 1.37 9.07 -9.88
CA PRO A 149 1.10 8.88 -8.47
C PRO A 149 0.79 7.41 -8.16
N LEU A 150 1.62 6.78 -7.35
CA LEU A 150 1.37 5.44 -6.84
C LEU A 150 0.78 5.55 -5.43
N ALA A 151 -0.33 4.85 -5.18
CA ALA A 151 -0.95 4.78 -3.85
C ALA A 151 -0.20 3.81 -2.91
N ILE A 152 1.12 3.76 -3.01
CA ILE A 152 2.01 2.88 -2.23
C ILE A 152 2.84 3.76 -1.31
N GLY A 153 2.80 3.46 -0.01
CA GLY A 153 3.70 4.07 0.97
C GLY A 153 5.01 3.29 1.05
N THR A 154 6.13 4.02 1.15
CA THR A 154 7.47 3.45 1.34
C THR A 154 8.34 4.44 2.11
N ASP A 155 9.25 3.94 2.94
CA ASP A 155 10.26 4.73 3.64
C ASP A 155 11.32 5.33 2.72
N VAL A 156 11.51 4.77 1.51
CA VAL A 156 12.35 5.36 0.45
C VAL A 156 11.87 6.77 0.08
N SER A 157 10.58 7.07 0.27
CA SER A 157 10.06 8.42 0.03
C SER A 157 10.74 9.47 0.91
N ASP A 158 10.98 9.21 2.18
CA ASP A 158 11.69 10.14 3.07
C ASP A 158 13.16 10.31 2.66
N VAL A 159 13.81 9.24 2.17
CA VAL A 159 15.15 9.32 1.60
C VAL A 159 15.19 10.27 0.41
N SER A 160 14.14 10.25 -0.44
CA SER A 160 14.04 11.12 -1.62
C SER A 160 13.98 12.62 -1.31
N HIS A 161 13.63 12.99 -0.09
CA HIS A 161 13.68 14.38 0.37
C HIS A 161 15.06 14.81 0.85
N THR A 162 16.00 13.89 1.04
CA THR A 162 17.35 14.14 1.54
C THR A 162 18.40 13.99 0.44
N VAL A 163 18.25 12.97 -0.41
CA VAL A 163 19.15 12.68 -1.52
C VAL A 163 18.34 12.33 -2.78
N PRO A 164 18.92 12.50 -3.99
CA PRO A 164 18.31 12.01 -5.21
C PRO A 164 18.03 10.51 -5.10
N ALA A 165 16.79 10.12 -5.36
CA ALA A 165 16.34 8.72 -5.29
C ALA A 165 15.47 8.38 -6.49
N VAL A 166 15.54 7.14 -6.93
CA VAL A 166 14.67 6.55 -7.94
C VAL A 166 14.22 5.18 -7.47
N MET A 167 12.99 4.82 -7.79
CA MET A 167 12.48 3.46 -7.64
C MET A 167 12.21 2.89 -9.02
N LEU A 168 12.56 1.64 -9.21
CA LEU A 168 12.22 0.88 -10.39
C LEU A 168 11.42 -0.36 -9.98
N SER A 169 10.59 -0.84 -10.88
CA SER A 169 9.86 -2.09 -10.72
C SER A 169 10.43 -3.14 -11.67
N ALA A 170 10.60 -4.35 -11.16
CA ALA A 170 10.96 -5.51 -11.97
C ALA A 170 9.75 -6.44 -12.07
N ALA A 171 9.59 -7.09 -13.22
CA ALA A 171 8.54 -8.07 -13.43
C ALA A 171 8.92 -9.39 -12.72
N CYS A 172 8.29 -9.65 -11.58
CA CYS A 172 8.49 -10.86 -10.77
C CYS A 172 7.27 -11.78 -10.77
N MET A 173 6.26 -11.48 -11.56
CA MET A 173 5.01 -12.23 -11.64
C MET A 173 4.26 -11.91 -12.92
N CYS A 174 3.29 -12.74 -13.27
CA CYS A 174 2.39 -12.50 -14.41
C CYS A 174 1.63 -11.19 -14.23
N LYS A 175 1.40 -10.48 -15.33
CA LYS A 175 0.58 -9.26 -15.36
C LYS A 175 -0.82 -9.56 -14.81
N GLY A 176 -1.35 -8.67 -13.99
CA GLY A 176 -2.66 -8.85 -13.38
C GLY A 176 -2.65 -9.64 -12.07
N THR A 177 -1.52 -10.21 -11.65
CA THR A 177 -1.43 -10.86 -10.33
C THR A 177 -1.56 -9.82 -9.22
N PRO A 178 -2.55 -9.97 -8.30
CA PRO A 178 -2.70 -9.04 -7.19
C PRO A 178 -1.52 -9.13 -6.21
N LEU A 179 -0.96 -7.97 -5.79
CA LEU A 179 0.19 -7.92 -4.88
C LEU A 179 -0.06 -8.60 -3.52
N HIS A 180 -1.30 -8.50 -3.00
CA HIS A 180 -1.69 -9.13 -1.73
C HIS A 180 -2.41 -10.47 -1.95
N HIS A 181 -1.77 -11.36 -2.71
CA HIS A 181 -2.32 -12.67 -3.05
C HIS A 181 -1.22 -13.75 -2.96
N TRP A 182 -1.59 -14.97 -2.59
CA TRP A 182 -0.64 -16.09 -2.50
C TRP A 182 0.07 -16.37 -3.85
N ALA A 183 -0.60 -16.10 -4.96
CA ALA A 183 -0.03 -16.25 -6.30
C ALA A 183 1.17 -15.33 -6.55
N ALA A 184 1.18 -14.12 -5.98
CA ALA A 184 2.32 -13.22 -6.07
C ALA A 184 3.55 -13.82 -5.34
N THR A 185 3.36 -14.32 -4.12
CA THR A 185 4.42 -14.98 -3.35
C THR A 185 4.95 -16.23 -4.08
N ALA A 186 4.04 -17.04 -4.63
CA ALA A 186 4.41 -18.26 -5.34
C ALA A 186 5.27 -17.97 -6.58
N GLN A 187 4.92 -16.95 -7.36
CA GLN A 187 5.66 -16.56 -8.56
C GLN A 187 6.98 -15.87 -8.21
N ALA A 188 6.95 -14.87 -7.35
CA ALA A 188 8.14 -14.10 -6.97
C ALA A 188 9.19 -14.92 -6.19
N GLY A 189 8.80 -16.03 -5.57
CA GLY A 189 9.69 -16.93 -4.85
C GLY A 189 10.31 -18.05 -5.71
N MET A 190 10.04 -18.07 -7.00
CA MET A 190 10.50 -19.13 -7.93
C MET A 190 11.33 -18.50 -9.06
N GLY A 191 11.67 -19.31 -10.11
CA GLY A 191 12.49 -18.85 -11.23
C GLY A 191 11.90 -17.69 -12.05
N ILE A 192 10.61 -17.38 -11.91
CA ILE A 192 9.97 -16.22 -12.53
C ILE A 192 10.42 -14.91 -11.88
N GLY A 193 10.57 -14.88 -10.56
CA GLY A 193 11.00 -13.74 -9.78
C GLY A 193 12.46 -13.81 -9.42
#